data_82430f5854b08eba7a63722d8906cb5c
#
_entry.id   82430f5854b08eba7a63722d8906cb5c
#
_cell.length_a   1.000
_cell.length_b   1.000
_cell.length_c   1.000
_cell.angle_alpha   90.00
_cell.angle_beta   90.00
_cell.angle_gamma   90.00
#
_symmetry.space_group_name_H-M   'P 1'
#
loop_
_entity.id
_entity.type
_entity.pdbx_description
1 polymer ?
#
loop_
_entity_poly.entity_id
_entity_poly.type
_entity_poly.pdbx_seq_one_letter_code
_entity_poly.pdbx_strand_id
1 'polypeptide(L)'
;MKYISVEEMRNIDVQTDAVGGVSFAQLMENAGRGVAEIILDLPDSLDGENTILALVGPGNNGGDALVTLDLLAAEGWDVTAYLFKRKIKDDLLVERVKIAGGKIILAQSDKEFEKLRALAQENSVFLDGLLGTGIKLPLRKNAADLLATASDAL
;
A
#
# COMPACT_ATOMS: atom_id res chain seq x y z
N MET A 1 -27.81 -7.83 -1.18
CA MET A 1 -26.48 -7.32 -0.77
C MET A 1 -26.71 -6.11 0.12
N LYS A 2 -26.12 -6.06 1.31
CA LYS A 2 -26.23 -4.88 2.19
C LYS A 2 -25.02 -4.00 1.95
N TYR A 3 -25.23 -2.72 1.75
CA TYR A 3 -24.17 -1.72 1.62
C TYR A 3 -24.11 -0.93 2.93
N ILE A 4 -22.91 -0.57 3.35
CA ILE A 4 -22.66 0.32 4.48
C ILE A 4 -21.90 1.55 3.99
N SER A 5 -22.13 2.69 4.60
CA SER A 5 -21.42 3.92 4.31
C SER A 5 -20.00 3.89 4.90
N VAL A 6 -19.13 4.77 4.41
CA VAL A 6 -17.78 4.95 4.98
C VAL A 6 -17.84 5.33 6.46
N GLU A 7 -18.84 6.12 6.87
CA GLU A 7 -19.02 6.52 8.27
C GLU A 7 -19.42 5.32 9.14
N GLU A 8 -20.36 4.50 8.68
CA GLU A 8 -20.76 3.27 9.36
C GLU A 8 -19.57 2.31 9.52
N MET A 9 -18.77 2.14 8.47
CA MET A 9 -17.58 1.28 8.54
C MET A 9 -16.58 1.78 9.58
N ARG A 10 -16.29 3.10 9.60
CA ARG A 10 -15.41 3.70 10.63
C ARG A 10 -15.93 3.50 12.03
N ASN A 11 -17.24 3.61 12.22
CA ASN A 11 -17.87 3.38 13.52
C ASN A 11 -17.74 1.92 13.97
N ILE A 12 -17.86 0.97 13.03
CA ILE A 12 -17.65 -0.46 13.29
C ILE A 12 -16.20 -0.69 13.74
N ASP A 13 -15.22 -0.16 13.02
CA ASP A 13 -13.79 -0.30 13.35
C ASP A 13 -13.51 0.23 14.76
N VAL A 14 -14.01 1.45 15.09
CA VAL A 14 -13.85 2.06 16.42
C VAL A 14 -14.52 1.21 17.51
N GLN A 15 -15.73 0.70 17.26
CA GLN A 15 -16.44 -0.13 18.24
C GLN A 15 -15.73 -1.46 18.44
N THR A 16 -15.20 -2.07 17.38
CA THR A 16 -14.47 -3.33 17.46
C THR A 16 -13.22 -3.20 18.33
N ASP A 17 -12.48 -2.11 18.19
CA ASP A 17 -11.32 -1.81 19.05
C ASP A 17 -11.74 -1.54 20.49
N ALA A 18 -12.80 -0.75 20.70
CA ALA A 18 -13.28 -0.33 22.02
C ALA A 18 -13.83 -1.48 22.90
N VAL A 19 -14.44 -2.51 22.28
CA VAL A 19 -14.96 -3.67 23.01
C VAL A 19 -13.89 -4.76 23.25
N GLY A 20 -12.63 -4.48 22.91
CA GLY A 20 -11.51 -5.39 23.13
C GLY A 20 -11.52 -6.62 22.22
N GLY A 21 -12.22 -6.55 21.08
CA GLY A 21 -12.28 -7.65 20.12
C GLY A 21 -11.02 -7.73 19.28
N VAL A 22 -10.82 -6.75 18.38
CA VAL A 22 -9.69 -6.70 17.45
C VAL A 22 -9.16 -5.26 17.39
N SER A 23 -7.88 -5.07 17.69
CA SER A 23 -7.25 -3.73 17.63
C SER A 23 -7.13 -3.21 16.20
N PHE A 24 -7.01 -1.88 16.03
CA PHE A 24 -6.71 -1.29 14.71
C PHE A 24 -5.47 -1.89 14.06
N ALA A 25 -4.44 -2.18 14.84
CA ALA A 25 -3.23 -2.84 14.35
C ALA A 25 -3.55 -4.24 13.80
N GLN A 26 -4.38 -5.00 14.50
CA GLN A 26 -4.80 -6.33 14.05
C GLN A 26 -5.71 -6.27 12.82
N LEU A 27 -6.60 -5.27 12.72
CA LEU A 27 -7.41 -5.06 11.51
C LEU A 27 -6.52 -4.77 10.30
N MET A 28 -5.48 -3.95 10.46
CA MET A 28 -4.49 -3.66 9.43
C MET A 28 -3.68 -4.90 9.03
N GLU A 29 -3.22 -5.68 10.01
CA GLU A 29 -2.54 -6.96 9.73
C GLU A 29 -3.44 -7.93 8.95
N ASN A 30 -4.72 -8.02 9.32
CA ASN A 30 -5.68 -8.88 8.62
C ASN A 30 -5.94 -8.39 7.18
N ALA A 31 -6.08 -7.08 6.99
CA ALA A 31 -6.30 -6.49 5.67
C ALA A 31 -5.09 -6.70 4.75
N GLY A 32 -3.88 -6.38 5.22
CA GLY A 32 -2.65 -6.57 4.45
C GLY A 32 -2.38 -8.05 4.14
N ARG A 33 -2.67 -8.96 5.09
CA ARG A 33 -2.58 -10.40 4.86
C ARG A 33 -3.54 -10.87 3.77
N GLY A 34 -4.79 -10.43 3.81
CA GLY A 34 -5.76 -10.81 2.77
C GLY A 34 -5.34 -10.36 1.37
N VAL A 35 -4.70 -9.17 1.25
CA VAL A 35 -4.14 -8.72 -0.03
C VAL A 35 -2.93 -9.57 -0.44
N ALA A 36 -2.02 -9.88 0.49
CA ALA A 36 -0.87 -10.74 0.20
C ALA A 36 -1.30 -12.14 -0.26
N GLU A 37 -2.28 -12.75 0.39
CA GLU A 37 -2.83 -14.06 -0.01
C GLU A 37 -3.39 -14.02 -1.43
N ILE A 38 -4.14 -12.98 -1.80
CA ILE A 38 -4.64 -12.81 -3.17
C ILE A 38 -3.50 -12.71 -4.18
N ILE A 39 -2.43 -11.97 -3.85
CA ILE A 39 -1.29 -11.80 -4.75
C ILE A 39 -0.51 -13.12 -4.91
N LEU A 40 -0.33 -13.88 -3.82
CA LEU A 40 0.33 -15.18 -3.84
C LEU A 40 -0.46 -16.24 -4.63
N ASP A 41 -1.80 -16.09 -4.70
CA ASP A 41 -2.68 -16.97 -5.46
C ASP A 41 -2.80 -16.57 -6.95
N LEU A 42 -2.16 -15.46 -7.38
CA LEU A 42 -2.15 -15.09 -8.80
C LEU A 42 -1.43 -16.19 -9.61
N PRO A 43 -1.93 -16.51 -10.82
CA PRO A 43 -1.31 -17.53 -11.64
C PRO A 43 0.12 -17.13 -12.04
N ASP A 44 1.01 -18.13 -12.19
CA ASP A 44 2.41 -18.01 -12.65
C ASP A 44 2.57 -17.32 -14.03
N SER A 45 1.46 -16.94 -14.66
CA SER A 45 1.42 -16.20 -15.94
C SER A 45 1.84 -14.73 -15.85
N LEU A 46 2.17 -14.24 -14.65
CA LEU A 46 2.83 -12.94 -14.46
C LEU A 46 4.34 -13.11 -14.76
N ASP A 47 4.70 -13.34 -16.01
CA ASP A 47 6.06 -13.38 -16.61
C ASP A 47 7.27 -13.73 -15.71
N GLY A 48 7.07 -14.54 -14.66
CA GLY A 48 8.11 -15.24 -13.92
C GLY A 48 8.89 -14.44 -12.87
N GLU A 49 8.63 -13.17 -12.67
CA GLU A 49 9.30 -12.38 -11.64
C GLU A 49 8.32 -11.98 -10.51
N ASN A 50 8.59 -12.44 -9.28
CA ASN A 50 7.84 -12.07 -8.08
C ASN A 50 8.24 -10.65 -7.62
N THR A 51 7.83 -9.64 -8.38
CA THR A 51 8.15 -8.24 -8.12
C THR A 51 6.89 -7.42 -7.90
N ILE A 52 6.91 -6.53 -6.91
CA ILE A 52 5.78 -5.66 -6.59
C ILE A 52 6.21 -4.24 -6.26
N LEU A 53 5.52 -3.29 -6.88
CA LEU A 53 5.57 -1.88 -6.51
C LEU A 53 4.28 -1.48 -5.80
N ALA A 54 4.37 -0.95 -4.59
CA ALA A 54 3.23 -0.37 -3.90
C ALA A 54 3.33 1.15 -3.77
N LEU A 55 2.28 1.88 -4.15
CA LEU A 55 2.08 3.26 -3.74
C LEU A 55 1.59 3.31 -2.30
N VAL A 56 2.32 3.98 -1.44
CA VAL A 56 2.06 3.99 0.00
C VAL A 56 1.73 5.40 0.47
N GLY A 57 0.48 5.63 0.79
CA GLY A 57 -0.01 6.89 1.35
C GLY A 57 0.20 7.02 2.86
N PRO A 58 -0.15 8.19 3.43
CA PRO A 58 0.04 8.47 4.85
C PRO A 58 -1.02 7.85 5.78
N GLY A 59 -2.11 7.29 5.22
CA GLY A 59 -3.25 6.73 5.96
C GLY A 59 -3.18 5.22 6.16
N ASN A 60 -4.30 4.65 6.63
CA ASN A 60 -4.43 3.21 6.92
C ASN A 60 -4.23 2.36 5.66
N ASN A 61 -4.79 2.76 4.52
CA ASN A 61 -4.60 2.04 3.25
C ASN A 61 -3.12 1.86 2.88
N GLY A 62 -2.29 2.90 3.14
CA GLY A 62 -0.83 2.78 3.02
C GLY A 62 -0.21 1.86 4.07
N GLY A 63 -0.83 1.75 5.24
CA GLY A 63 -0.44 0.78 6.28
C GLY A 63 -0.72 -0.65 5.83
N ASP A 64 -1.92 -0.90 5.30
CA ASP A 64 -2.32 -2.21 4.74
C ASP A 64 -1.36 -2.63 3.62
N ALA A 65 -0.98 -1.71 2.72
CA ALA A 65 0.00 -1.96 1.67
C ALA A 65 1.40 -2.31 2.23
N LEU A 66 1.86 -1.65 3.30
CA LEU A 66 3.13 -1.99 3.93
C LEU A 66 3.11 -3.37 4.59
N VAL A 67 2.02 -3.75 5.24
CA VAL A 67 1.84 -5.12 5.76
C VAL A 67 1.88 -6.14 4.63
N THR A 68 1.21 -5.86 3.51
CA THR A 68 1.26 -6.70 2.32
C THR A 68 2.69 -6.90 1.83
N LEU A 69 3.46 -5.81 1.68
CA LEU A 69 4.85 -5.88 1.23
C LEU A 69 5.75 -6.66 2.19
N ASP A 70 5.59 -6.47 3.50
CA ASP A 70 6.35 -7.20 4.51
C ASP A 70 6.11 -8.73 4.40
N LEU A 71 4.85 -9.15 4.23
CA LEU A 71 4.48 -10.55 4.06
C LEU A 71 5.01 -11.13 2.75
N LEU A 72 4.88 -10.41 1.63
CA LEU A 72 5.40 -10.85 0.33
C LEU A 72 6.93 -10.93 0.33
N ALA A 73 7.63 -10.01 0.98
CA ALA A 73 9.08 -10.09 1.14
C ALA A 73 9.52 -11.34 1.90
N ALA A 74 8.76 -11.75 2.93
CA ALA A 74 9.01 -13.00 3.66
C ALA A 74 8.81 -14.26 2.77
N GLU A 75 7.98 -14.17 1.74
CA GLU A 75 7.77 -15.22 0.72
C GLU A 75 8.75 -15.11 -0.46
N GLY A 76 9.76 -14.21 -0.36
CA GLY A 76 10.84 -14.09 -1.35
C GLY A 76 10.55 -13.16 -2.52
N TRP A 77 9.51 -12.33 -2.45
CA TRP A 77 9.22 -11.29 -3.45
C TRP A 77 10.20 -10.13 -3.36
N ASP A 78 10.59 -9.55 -4.49
CA ASP A 78 11.29 -8.25 -4.54
C ASP A 78 10.25 -7.13 -4.39
N VAL A 79 10.21 -6.50 -3.24
CA VAL A 79 9.18 -5.53 -2.88
C VAL A 79 9.71 -4.11 -2.86
N THR A 80 8.95 -3.19 -3.43
CA THR A 80 9.28 -1.75 -3.43
C THR A 80 8.10 -0.94 -2.89
N ALA A 81 8.33 -0.19 -1.81
CA ALA A 81 7.40 0.79 -1.26
C ALA A 81 7.73 2.20 -1.78
N TYR A 82 6.83 2.79 -2.55
CA TYR A 82 6.93 4.17 -3.00
C TYR A 82 6.07 5.08 -2.11
N LEU A 83 6.74 5.80 -1.19
CA LEU A 83 6.09 6.54 -0.12
C LEU A 83 5.71 7.96 -0.55
N PHE A 84 4.42 8.28 -0.50
CA PHE A 84 3.90 9.62 -0.73
C PHE A 84 3.38 10.26 0.55
N LYS A 85 4.04 11.34 1.01
CA LYS A 85 3.68 12.10 2.23
C LYS A 85 3.61 11.26 3.52
N ARG A 86 4.12 10.05 3.51
CA ARG A 86 4.24 9.23 4.70
C ARG A 86 5.51 9.59 5.48
N LYS A 87 5.37 9.74 6.80
CA LYS A 87 6.51 9.98 7.68
C LYS A 87 7.21 8.66 7.94
N ILE A 88 8.53 8.61 7.68
CA ILE A 88 9.33 7.40 7.91
C ILE A 88 9.77 7.28 9.37
N LYS A 89 10.04 8.44 10.00
CA LYS A 89 10.53 8.45 11.37
C LYS A 89 9.50 7.79 12.29
N ASP A 90 9.94 6.79 13.04
CA ASP A 90 9.13 6.03 13.99
C ASP A 90 7.96 5.24 13.36
N ASP A 91 7.99 4.98 12.05
CA ASP A 91 7.01 4.15 11.37
C ASP A 91 7.46 2.68 11.35
N LEU A 92 6.89 1.88 12.26
CA LEU A 92 7.25 0.47 12.44
C LEU A 92 6.97 -0.38 11.20
N LEU A 93 5.95 -0.06 10.40
CA LEU A 93 5.62 -0.81 9.19
C LEU A 93 6.65 -0.57 8.10
N VAL A 94 7.12 0.68 7.94
CA VAL A 94 8.21 0.99 7.00
C VAL A 94 9.50 0.29 7.43
N GLU A 95 9.76 0.22 8.74
CA GLU A 95 10.95 -0.46 9.25
C GLU A 95 10.88 -1.98 9.04
N ARG A 96 9.71 -2.59 9.20
CA ARG A 96 9.49 -4.02 8.90
C ARG A 96 9.84 -4.33 7.44
N VAL A 97 9.33 -3.55 6.48
CA VAL A 97 9.63 -3.74 5.05
C VAL A 97 11.12 -3.62 4.77
N LYS A 98 11.83 -2.67 5.40
CA LYS A 98 13.29 -2.55 5.26
C LYS A 98 14.03 -3.76 5.83
N ILE A 99 13.66 -4.23 7.01
CA ILE A 99 14.28 -5.40 7.65
C ILE A 99 14.06 -6.65 6.79
N ALA A 100 12.90 -6.78 6.15
CA ALA A 100 12.61 -7.84 5.20
C ALA A 100 13.36 -7.73 3.85
N GLY A 101 14.18 -6.67 3.67
CA GLY A 101 14.97 -6.43 2.45
C GLY A 101 14.27 -5.60 1.38
N GLY A 102 13.06 -5.09 1.66
CA GLY A 102 12.31 -4.27 0.72
C GLY A 102 12.93 -2.89 0.47
N LYS A 103 12.74 -2.39 -0.74
CA LYS A 103 13.21 -1.06 -1.17
C LYS A 103 12.21 0.02 -0.75
N ILE A 104 12.74 1.13 -0.23
CA ILE A 104 11.94 2.30 0.17
C ILE A 104 12.32 3.50 -0.69
N ILE A 105 11.38 4.04 -1.43
CA ILE A 105 11.56 5.21 -2.28
C ILE A 105 10.62 6.33 -1.80
N LEU A 106 11.15 7.55 -1.71
CA LEU A 106 10.39 8.72 -1.31
C LEU A 106 9.97 9.51 -2.54
N ALA A 107 8.68 9.73 -2.72
CA ALA A 107 8.14 10.56 -3.81
C ALA A 107 8.78 11.96 -3.85
N GLN A 108 9.09 12.53 -2.69
CA GLN A 108 9.73 13.85 -2.59
C GLN A 108 11.17 13.90 -3.11
N SER A 109 11.84 12.74 -3.24
CA SER A 109 13.18 12.61 -3.79
C SER A 109 13.20 12.17 -5.24
N ASP A 110 12.02 11.95 -5.82
CA ASP A 110 11.84 11.53 -7.21
C ASP A 110 11.33 12.70 -8.05
N LYS A 111 12.22 13.27 -8.84
CA LYS A 111 11.91 14.43 -9.69
C LYS A 111 11.00 13.99 -10.83
N GLU A 112 9.87 14.68 -10.99
CA GLU A 112 8.89 14.43 -12.06
C GLU A 112 8.40 12.95 -12.13
N PHE A 113 8.54 12.22 -11.01
CA PHE A 113 8.15 10.81 -10.89
C PHE A 113 8.83 9.88 -11.92
N GLU A 114 10.08 10.19 -12.31
CA GLU A 114 10.83 9.39 -13.27
C GLU A 114 11.07 7.96 -12.76
N LYS A 115 11.44 7.81 -11.47
CA LYS A 115 11.63 6.47 -10.87
C LYS A 115 10.32 5.71 -10.75
N LEU A 116 9.23 6.40 -10.40
CA LEU A 116 7.91 5.78 -10.33
C LEU A 116 7.52 5.19 -11.68
N ARG A 117 7.72 5.94 -12.76
CA ARG A 117 7.41 5.50 -14.13
C ARG A 117 8.19 4.26 -14.52
N ALA A 118 9.50 4.24 -14.27
CA ALA A 118 10.34 3.08 -14.56
C ALA A 118 9.89 1.86 -13.74
N LEU A 119 9.70 2.03 -12.43
CA LEU A 119 9.28 0.94 -11.55
C LEU A 119 7.90 0.38 -11.88
N ALA A 120 6.94 1.22 -12.30
CA ALA A 120 5.62 0.75 -12.72
C ALA A 120 5.69 -0.18 -13.93
N GLN A 121 6.66 0.04 -14.83
CA GLN A 121 6.90 -0.80 -16.02
C GLN A 121 7.71 -2.06 -15.71
N GLU A 122 8.55 -2.04 -14.67
CA GLU A 122 9.47 -3.13 -14.33
C GLU A 122 8.87 -4.15 -13.36
N ASN A 123 7.80 -3.81 -12.64
CA ASN A 123 7.21 -4.70 -11.64
C ASN A 123 6.00 -5.47 -12.19
N SER A 124 5.90 -6.76 -11.84
CA SER A 124 4.80 -7.64 -12.25
C SER A 124 3.47 -7.28 -11.60
N VAL A 125 3.52 -6.73 -10.37
CA VAL A 125 2.34 -6.32 -9.61
C VAL A 125 2.46 -4.86 -9.20
N PHE A 126 1.36 -4.13 -9.37
CA PHE A 126 1.20 -2.76 -8.88
C PHE A 126 0.08 -2.68 -7.85
N LEU A 127 0.40 -2.22 -6.63
CA LEU A 127 -0.55 -2.08 -5.53
C LEU A 127 -0.79 -0.60 -5.21
N ASP A 128 -2.04 -0.13 -5.34
CA ASP A 128 -2.41 1.24 -4.94
C ASP A 128 -2.90 1.28 -3.48
N GLY A 129 -2.01 1.69 -2.58
CA GLY A 129 -2.28 2.04 -1.19
C GLY A 129 -2.23 3.56 -0.92
N LEU A 130 -2.31 4.40 -1.97
CA LEU A 130 -2.09 5.84 -1.85
C LEU A 130 -3.20 6.56 -1.11
N LEU A 131 -4.44 6.27 -1.47
CA LEU A 131 -5.63 6.96 -0.98
C LEU A 131 -6.59 5.95 -0.35
N GLY A 132 -7.22 6.33 0.75
CA GLY A 132 -8.23 5.54 1.43
C GLY A 132 -9.56 6.31 1.54
N THR A 133 -10.44 5.85 2.41
CA THR A 133 -11.78 6.42 2.65
C THR A 133 -11.80 7.88 3.13
N GLY A 134 -10.63 8.45 3.47
CA GLY A 134 -10.45 9.86 3.85
C GLY A 134 -10.21 10.83 2.70
N ILE A 135 -10.34 10.38 1.46
CA ILE A 135 -10.13 11.20 0.26
C ILE A 135 -11.06 12.42 0.24
N LYS A 136 -10.50 13.57 -0.14
CA LYS A 136 -11.24 14.82 -0.40
C LYS A 136 -11.02 15.25 -1.84
N LEU A 137 -12.11 15.44 -2.56
CA LEU A 137 -12.08 15.93 -3.94
C LEU A 137 -12.22 17.44 -3.99
N PRO A 138 -11.62 18.11 -5.00
CA PRO A 138 -10.67 17.55 -5.97
C PRO A 138 -9.35 17.14 -5.32
N LEU A 139 -8.67 16.15 -5.91
CA LEU A 139 -7.35 15.74 -5.46
C LEU A 139 -6.38 16.91 -5.48
N ARG A 140 -5.50 16.98 -4.49
CA ARG A 140 -4.38 17.94 -4.54
C ARG A 140 -3.48 17.61 -5.71
N LYS A 141 -3.00 18.63 -6.42
CA LYS A 141 -2.22 18.49 -7.66
C LYS A 141 -1.15 17.38 -7.58
N ASN A 142 -0.31 17.38 -6.55
CA ASN A 142 0.78 16.39 -6.42
C ASN A 142 0.29 14.93 -6.34
N ALA A 143 -0.89 14.69 -5.75
CA ALA A 143 -1.46 13.35 -5.70
C ALA A 143 -2.10 12.97 -7.05
N ALA A 144 -2.73 13.93 -7.70
CA ALA A 144 -3.28 13.75 -9.04
C ALA A 144 -2.18 13.48 -10.08
N ASP A 145 -1.09 14.26 -10.06
CA ASP A 145 0.04 14.10 -10.97
C ASP A 145 0.73 12.74 -10.76
N LEU A 146 0.89 12.31 -9.49
CA LEU A 146 1.47 11.00 -9.17
C LEU A 146 0.60 9.84 -9.70
N LEU A 147 -0.71 9.90 -9.46
CA LEU A 147 -1.64 8.87 -9.94
C LEU A 147 -1.72 8.84 -11.47
N ALA A 148 -1.74 10.01 -12.11
CA ALA A 148 -1.69 10.09 -13.57
C ALA A 148 -0.40 9.45 -14.11
N THR A 149 0.76 9.77 -13.51
CA THR A 149 2.04 9.17 -13.92
C THR A 149 2.06 7.66 -13.76
N ALA A 150 1.51 7.14 -12.65
CA ALA A 150 1.42 5.71 -12.44
C ALA A 150 0.48 5.06 -13.45
N SER A 151 -0.71 5.62 -13.65
CA SER A 151 -1.69 5.11 -14.61
C SER A 151 -1.20 5.13 -16.07
N ASP A 152 -0.41 6.13 -16.45
CA ASP A 152 0.13 6.24 -17.81
C ASP A 152 1.30 5.26 -18.06
N ALA A 153 1.88 4.71 -16.98
CA ALA A 153 3.00 3.79 -17.05
C ALA A 153 2.61 2.31 -17.03
N LEU A 154 1.40 2.01 -16.52
CA LEU A 154 0.80 0.67 -16.46
C LEU A 154 0.15 0.31 -17.79
#